data_6fa69dc29209f95efa0be758fec4f5f3
#
_entry.id   6fa69dc29209f95efa0be758fec4f5f3
#
_cell.length_a   1.000
_cell.length_b   1.000
_cell.length_c   1.000
_cell.angle_alpha   90.00
_cell.angle_beta   90.00
_cell.angle_gamma   90.00
#
_symmetry.space_group_name_H-M   'P 1'
#
loop_
_entity.id
_entity.type
_entity.pdbx_description
1 polymer ?
#
loop_
_entity_poly.entity_id
_entity_poly.type
_entity_poly.pdbx_seq_one_letter_code
_entity_poly.pdbx_strand_id
1 'polypeptide(L)'
;MNYCYLTLLYLSFLSLPIHSQTQDTLVDVGGYKMHFKIIKGKGTPILFESGAGNDGAIWDNILEKIHKVTGTTLITYDRSGFGQSEVNPNLINESDFGIENGMKELETGLTKLGYDDELILVPHSYGGFYTTLYASRHPEKVKYVVRIDANLVDVYTDDVLEIMAQQPAPPKTPETLGNYYLVKTYPETVKLLREVKFPASVPVIDIISPINRGYPDKYWTLIKKVHKDFVNAETNRVEIIAEGSGHYIFQDNPALIINTIIKVYAETIEENSRLELYEKALDNAIELSIETKVNNRSEQDLNALGYTFLANDELDKALEIFKLTTWLFPDSFNVYDSYGEALLKANRKEEAIEMYKKSIALNPENEHGKKVLLQLKQ
;
A
#
# COMPACT_ATOMS: atom_id res chain seq x y z
N MET A 1 44.33 44.80 34.61
CA MET A 1 44.16 43.86 33.49
C MET A 1 43.20 42.77 33.93
N ASN A 2 41.92 42.95 33.62
CA ASN A 2 40.85 41.99 34.01
C ASN A 2 40.56 41.14 32.75
N TYR A 3 40.83 39.88 32.84
CA TYR A 3 40.43 38.89 31.82
C TYR A 3 39.05 38.37 32.11
N CYS A 4 38.08 38.72 31.26
CA CYS A 4 36.73 38.17 31.26
C CYS A 4 36.73 36.86 30.48
N TYR A 5 36.55 35.73 31.12
CA TYR A 5 36.35 34.43 30.47
C TYR A 5 34.88 34.30 30.06
N LEU A 6 34.65 34.32 28.74
CA LEU A 6 33.36 34.01 28.13
C LEU A 6 33.24 32.48 28.02
N THR A 7 32.42 31.88 28.90
CA THR A 7 32.11 30.44 28.84
C THR A 7 30.97 30.25 27.80
N LEU A 8 31.29 29.73 26.64
CA LEU A 8 30.30 29.28 25.67
C LEU A 8 29.65 27.99 26.19
N LEU A 9 28.38 28.06 26.57
CA LEU A 9 27.55 26.88 26.83
C LEU A 9 27.15 26.26 25.46
N TYR A 10 27.74 25.13 25.11
CA TYR A 10 27.26 24.27 24.03
C TYR A 10 26.01 23.54 24.54
N LEU A 11 24.82 24.03 24.16
CA LEU A 11 23.60 23.26 24.27
C LEU A 11 23.61 22.18 23.15
N SER A 12 24.07 20.98 23.48
CA SER A 12 23.84 19.80 22.66
C SER A 12 22.33 19.46 22.70
N PHE A 13 21.61 19.78 21.65
CA PHE A 13 20.29 19.20 21.41
C PHE A 13 20.47 17.70 21.18
N LEU A 14 20.31 16.93 22.23
CA LEU A 14 20.07 15.51 22.13
C LEU A 14 18.71 15.33 21.44
N SER A 15 18.71 15.08 20.15
CA SER A 15 17.55 14.55 19.44
C SER A 15 17.27 13.16 20.01
N LEU A 16 16.38 13.08 20.98
CA LEU A 16 15.83 11.80 21.41
C LEU A 16 15.15 11.18 20.20
N PRO A 17 15.40 9.89 19.91
CA PRO A 17 14.67 9.21 18.87
C PRO A 17 13.18 9.30 19.21
N ILE A 18 12.40 9.89 18.33
CA ILE A 18 10.94 9.89 18.43
C ILE A 18 10.53 8.44 18.17
N HIS A 19 10.40 7.65 19.24
CA HIS A 19 9.75 6.35 19.13
C HIS A 19 8.29 6.65 18.78
N SER A 20 7.84 6.17 17.64
CA SER A 20 6.42 6.22 17.27
C SER A 20 5.63 5.52 18.38
N GLN A 21 4.72 6.27 19.00
CA GLN A 21 3.92 5.71 20.09
C GLN A 21 2.82 4.85 19.47
N THR A 22 3.04 3.53 19.46
CA THR A 22 1.98 2.58 19.11
C THR A 22 0.98 2.51 20.26
N GLN A 23 -0.27 2.79 19.95
CA GLN A 23 -1.40 2.59 20.84
C GLN A 23 -2.14 1.32 20.39
N ASP A 24 -2.15 0.33 21.26
CA ASP A 24 -2.89 -0.92 21.12
C ASP A 24 -4.03 -0.88 22.15
N THR A 25 -5.29 -0.84 21.69
CA THR A 25 -6.39 -0.47 22.57
C THR A 25 -7.71 -1.13 22.20
N LEU A 26 -8.50 -1.38 23.21
CA LEU A 26 -9.89 -1.83 23.09
C LEU A 26 -10.85 -0.66 23.29
N VAL A 27 -11.62 -0.32 22.27
CA VAL A 27 -12.56 0.80 22.24
C VAL A 27 -13.98 0.26 22.41
N ASP A 28 -14.72 0.78 23.39
CA ASP A 28 -16.14 0.47 23.54
C ASP A 28 -16.95 1.05 22.37
N VAL A 29 -17.66 0.21 21.63
CA VAL A 29 -18.44 0.60 20.45
C VAL A 29 -19.95 0.43 20.65
N GLY A 30 -20.40 0.27 21.88
CA GLY A 30 -21.81 0.13 22.24
C GLY A 30 -22.06 -0.92 23.31
N GLY A 31 -21.20 -0.98 24.34
CA GLY A 31 -21.27 -1.94 25.45
C GLY A 31 -20.46 -3.22 25.20
N TYR A 32 -19.67 -3.27 24.17
CA TYR A 32 -18.67 -4.29 23.81
C TYR A 32 -17.49 -3.61 23.12
N LYS A 33 -16.36 -4.30 22.98
CA LYS A 33 -15.09 -3.66 22.61
C LYS A 33 -14.59 -4.13 21.26
N MET A 34 -14.12 -3.18 20.46
CA MET A 34 -13.33 -3.43 19.26
C MET A 34 -11.87 -3.08 19.51
N HIS A 35 -10.99 -3.88 18.95
CA HIS A 35 -9.55 -3.68 18.99
C HIS A 35 -9.08 -2.76 17.86
N PHE A 36 -8.25 -1.78 18.24
CA PHE A 36 -7.56 -0.88 17.31
C PHE A 36 -6.08 -0.82 17.65
N LYS A 37 -5.24 -0.91 16.62
CA LYS A 37 -3.80 -0.67 16.71
C LYS A 37 -3.46 0.59 15.91
N ILE A 38 -2.87 1.57 16.57
CA ILE A 38 -2.63 2.90 16.02
C ILE A 38 -1.16 3.25 16.19
N ILE A 39 -0.47 3.47 15.08
CA ILE A 39 0.85 4.10 15.08
C ILE A 39 0.60 5.60 14.93
N LYS A 40 0.80 6.35 16.01
CA LYS A 40 0.46 7.78 16.06
C LYS A 40 1.45 8.62 15.25
N GLY A 41 0.91 9.55 14.48
CA GLY A 41 1.65 10.48 13.65
C GLY A 41 0.88 11.77 13.41
N LYS A 42 1.22 12.48 12.34
CA LYS A 42 0.59 13.75 11.93
C LYS A 42 0.17 13.69 10.47
N GLY A 43 -0.73 14.58 10.07
CA GLY A 43 -1.28 14.63 8.71
C GLY A 43 -2.48 13.71 8.53
N THR A 44 -2.88 13.47 7.29
CA THR A 44 -4.05 12.64 6.95
C THR A 44 -3.83 11.18 7.37
N PRO A 45 -4.63 10.63 8.29
CA PRO A 45 -4.46 9.25 8.74
C PRO A 45 -4.76 8.25 7.63
N ILE A 46 -4.13 7.07 7.72
CA ILE A 46 -4.35 5.96 6.80
C ILE A 46 -5.03 4.82 7.55
N LEU A 47 -6.24 4.45 7.12
CA LEU A 47 -7.01 3.33 7.65
C LEU A 47 -6.86 2.11 6.75
N PHE A 48 -6.41 1.01 7.34
CA PHE A 48 -6.26 -0.28 6.66
C PHE A 48 -7.46 -1.18 6.97
N GLU A 49 -8.06 -1.70 5.91
CA GLU A 49 -9.26 -2.54 5.98
C GLU A 49 -8.94 -3.97 5.51
N SER A 50 -8.97 -4.92 6.41
CA SER A 50 -8.53 -6.31 6.17
C SER A 50 -9.48 -7.10 5.26
N GLY A 51 -8.97 -8.15 4.63
CA GLY A 51 -9.76 -9.12 3.87
C GLY A 51 -10.65 -10.02 4.74
N ALA A 52 -11.42 -10.90 4.11
CA ALA A 52 -12.18 -11.92 4.82
C ALA A 52 -11.24 -12.86 5.59
N GLY A 53 -11.60 -13.21 6.80
CA GLY A 53 -10.83 -14.13 7.63
C GLY A 53 -9.58 -13.54 8.30
N ASN A 54 -9.26 -12.28 8.05
CA ASN A 54 -8.10 -11.61 8.62
C ASN A 54 -8.51 -10.57 9.65
N ASP A 55 -7.64 -10.38 10.64
CA ASP A 55 -7.63 -9.26 11.58
C ASP A 55 -6.67 -8.15 11.12
N GLY A 56 -6.47 -7.12 11.95
CA GLY A 56 -5.61 -5.98 11.64
C GLY A 56 -4.12 -6.31 11.58
N ALA A 57 -3.67 -7.41 12.19
CA ALA A 57 -2.26 -7.81 12.22
C ALA A 57 -1.73 -8.23 10.84
N ILE A 58 -2.60 -8.54 9.88
CA ILE A 58 -2.20 -8.90 8.52
C ILE A 58 -1.34 -7.80 7.84
N TRP A 59 -1.42 -6.58 8.31
CA TRP A 59 -0.73 -5.40 7.78
C TRP A 59 0.64 -5.12 8.43
N ASP A 60 1.00 -5.82 9.51
CA ASP A 60 2.16 -5.50 10.35
C ASP A 60 3.48 -5.42 9.58
N ASN A 61 3.63 -6.20 8.50
CA ASN A 61 4.84 -6.22 7.68
C ASN A 61 5.14 -4.92 6.92
N ILE A 62 4.13 -4.03 6.74
CA ILE A 62 4.30 -2.78 5.97
C ILE A 62 4.13 -1.50 6.80
N LEU A 63 3.46 -1.58 7.98
CA LEU A 63 3.07 -0.39 8.73
C LEU A 63 4.27 0.47 9.15
N GLU A 64 5.28 -0.12 9.81
CA GLU A 64 6.45 0.65 10.29
C GLU A 64 7.18 1.35 9.15
N LYS A 65 7.28 0.70 8.00
CA LYS A 65 7.97 1.23 6.83
C LYS A 65 7.23 2.42 6.23
N ILE A 66 5.91 2.36 6.15
CA ILE A 66 5.07 3.49 5.73
C ILE A 66 5.19 4.64 6.74
N HIS A 67 5.07 4.34 8.05
CA HIS A 67 5.16 5.36 9.09
C HIS A 67 6.53 6.05 9.13
N LYS A 68 7.62 5.29 9.00
CA LYS A 68 9.00 5.81 8.97
C LYS A 68 9.19 6.90 7.91
N VAL A 69 8.54 6.74 6.75
CA VAL A 69 8.66 7.68 5.62
C VAL A 69 7.67 8.83 5.75
N THR A 70 6.40 8.52 6.02
CA THR A 70 5.31 9.51 6.00
C THR A 70 5.17 10.29 7.30
N GLY A 71 5.52 9.68 8.43
CA GLY A 71 5.23 10.23 9.75
C GLY A 71 3.73 10.37 10.07
N THR A 72 2.85 9.81 9.23
CA THR A 72 1.40 9.92 9.43
C THR A 72 0.86 8.85 10.38
N THR A 73 -0.36 9.06 10.88
CA THR A 73 -1.08 8.08 11.69
C THR A 73 -1.51 6.90 10.82
N LEU A 74 -1.19 5.68 11.26
CA LEU A 74 -1.65 4.45 10.64
C LEU A 74 -2.59 3.74 11.60
N ILE A 75 -3.74 3.29 11.08
CA ILE A 75 -4.82 2.67 11.87
C ILE A 75 -5.13 1.32 11.26
N THR A 76 -5.00 0.26 12.06
CA THR A 76 -5.59 -1.05 11.79
C THR A 76 -6.58 -1.40 12.87
N TYR A 77 -7.49 -2.30 12.58
CA TYR A 77 -8.47 -2.76 13.55
C TYR A 77 -8.94 -4.18 13.26
N ASP A 78 -9.50 -4.81 14.25
CA ASP A 78 -10.15 -6.10 14.12
C ASP A 78 -11.66 -5.89 14.03
N ARG A 79 -12.29 -6.42 12.98
CA ARG A 79 -13.76 -6.44 12.90
C ARG A 79 -14.34 -7.30 14.00
N SER A 80 -15.59 -7.03 14.37
CA SER A 80 -16.32 -7.79 15.40
C SER A 80 -16.21 -9.31 15.18
N GLY A 81 -15.75 -10.02 16.21
CA GLY A 81 -15.51 -11.45 16.18
C GLY A 81 -14.20 -11.91 15.50
N PHE A 82 -13.32 -10.98 15.14
CA PHE A 82 -11.97 -11.26 14.67
C PHE A 82 -10.92 -10.76 15.65
N GLY A 83 -9.75 -11.38 15.65
CA GLY A 83 -8.62 -10.96 16.47
C GLY A 83 -8.98 -10.80 17.95
N GLN A 84 -8.82 -9.58 18.47
CA GLN A 84 -9.11 -9.24 19.85
C GLN A 84 -10.48 -8.54 20.03
N SER A 85 -11.24 -8.35 18.95
CA SER A 85 -12.55 -7.70 19.01
C SER A 85 -13.65 -8.64 19.50
N GLU A 86 -14.46 -8.13 20.41
CA GLU A 86 -15.65 -8.83 20.88
C GLU A 86 -16.74 -8.85 19.80
N VAL A 87 -17.69 -9.77 19.93
CA VAL A 87 -18.91 -9.77 19.13
C VAL A 87 -19.98 -8.98 19.85
N ASN A 88 -20.78 -8.22 19.11
CA ASN A 88 -21.90 -7.46 19.67
C ASN A 88 -22.88 -8.40 20.39
N PRO A 89 -22.98 -8.37 21.74
CA PRO A 89 -23.82 -9.27 22.50
C PRO A 89 -25.30 -8.94 22.38
N ASN A 90 -25.66 -7.79 21.82
CA ASN A 90 -27.05 -7.32 21.71
C ASN A 90 -27.71 -7.75 20.39
N LEU A 91 -26.94 -8.30 19.43
CA LEU A 91 -27.49 -8.81 18.18
C LEU A 91 -28.08 -10.22 18.39
N ILE A 92 -29.32 -10.40 17.93
CA ILE A 92 -30.07 -11.64 18.15
C ILE A 92 -30.09 -12.48 16.88
N ASN A 93 -30.34 -11.85 15.73
CA ASN A 93 -30.46 -12.56 14.46
C ASN A 93 -29.10 -12.61 13.77
N GLU A 94 -28.82 -13.71 13.08
CA GLU A 94 -27.55 -13.83 12.32
C GLU A 94 -27.40 -12.75 11.24
N SER A 95 -28.50 -12.31 10.63
CA SER A 95 -28.54 -11.23 9.65
C SER A 95 -28.07 -9.88 10.20
N ASP A 96 -28.17 -9.66 11.51
CA ASP A 96 -27.82 -8.39 12.15
C ASP A 96 -26.28 -8.21 12.25
N PHE A 97 -25.50 -9.30 12.12
CA PHE A 97 -24.02 -9.27 12.12
C PHE A 97 -23.38 -8.90 10.77
N GLY A 98 -24.16 -8.39 9.83
CA GLY A 98 -23.70 -8.00 8.49
C GLY A 98 -22.89 -6.70 8.46
N ILE A 99 -22.51 -6.29 7.25
CA ILE A 99 -21.65 -5.13 6.99
C ILE A 99 -22.21 -3.81 7.55
N GLU A 100 -23.54 -3.67 7.63
CA GLU A 100 -24.18 -2.48 8.21
C GLU A 100 -23.84 -2.28 9.68
N ASN A 101 -23.86 -3.35 10.46
CA ASN A 101 -23.45 -3.29 11.86
C ASN A 101 -21.95 -3.06 11.99
N GLY A 102 -21.13 -3.81 11.24
CA GLY A 102 -19.68 -3.64 11.25
C GLY A 102 -19.25 -2.22 10.86
N MET A 103 -19.96 -1.58 9.93
CA MET A 103 -19.71 -0.20 9.57
C MET A 103 -20.02 0.78 10.71
N LYS A 104 -21.15 0.61 11.42
CA LYS A 104 -21.48 1.42 12.60
C LYS A 104 -20.46 1.25 13.73
N GLU A 105 -19.97 0.04 13.92
CA GLU A 105 -18.90 -0.26 14.88
C GLU A 105 -17.62 0.48 14.54
N LEU A 106 -17.18 0.42 13.28
CA LEU A 106 -15.99 1.14 12.78
C LEU A 106 -16.16 2.66 12.95
N GLU A 107 -17.27 3.22 12.45
CA GLU A 107 -17.57 4.65 12.56
C GLU A 107 -17.55 5.12 14.04
N THR A 108 -18.16 4.33 14.94
CA THR A 108 -18.15 4.62 16.38
C THR A 108 -16.74 4.58 16.97
N GLY A 109 -15.92 3.59 16.58
CA GLY A 109 -14.54 3.45 17.02
C GLY A 109 -13.68 4.62 16.55
N LEU A 110 -13.75 4.98 15.28
CA LEU A 110 -13.03 6.11 14.70
C LEU A 110 -13.40 7.43 15.39
N THR A 111 -14.69 7.68 15.61
CA THR A 111 -15.16 8.90 16.31
C THR A 111 -14.62 8.96 17.74
N LYS A 112 -14.69 7.87 18.49
CA LYS A 112 -14.17 7.83 19.89
C LYS A 112 -12.65 8.01 19.97
N LEU A 113 -11.94 7.62 18.93
CA LEU A 113 -10.49 7.77 18.82
C LEU A 113 -10.08 9.14 18.24
N GLY A 114 -11.02 9.93 17.70
CA GLY A 114 -10.78 11.23 17.09
C GLY A 114 -10.19 11.14 15.67
N TYR A 115 -10.53 10.08 14.94
CA TYR A 115 -10.11 9.83 13.56
C TYR A 115 -11.29 9.73 12.58
N ASP A 116 -12.36 10.45 12.83
CA ASP A 116 -13.59 10.47 12.01
C ASP A 116 -13.65 11.63 11.00
N ASP A 117 -12.52 12.23 10.70
CA ASP A 117 -12.35 13.28 9.70
C ASP A 117 -11.73 12.71 8.41
N GLU A 118 -10.84 13.43 7.76
CA GLU A 118 -10.21 13.03 6.51
C GLU A 118 -9.33 11.79 6.65
N LEU A 119 -9.52 10.80 5.76
CA LEU A 119 -8.82 9.51 5.76
C LEU A 119 -8.32 9.13 4.35
N ILE A 120 -7.19 8.44 4.29
CA ILE A 120 -6.82 7.58 3.17
C ILE A 120 -7.24 6.16 3.54
N LEU A 121 -7.95 5.45 2.65
CA LEU A 121 -8.42 4.08 2.90
C LEU A 121 -7.60 3.07 2.09
N VAL A 122 -7.18 2.00 2.76
CA VAL A 122 -6.36 0.94 2.14
C VAL A 122 -7.04 -0.42 2.35
N PRO A 123 -8.02 -0.78 1.51
CA PRO A 123 -8.70 -2.07 1.60
C PRO A 123 -7.95 -3.18 0.88
N HIS A 124 -8.02 -4.39 1.46
CA HIS A 124 -7.69 -5.65 0.81
C HIS A 124 -8.93 -6.53 0.70
N SER A 125 -9.12 -7.18 -0.46
CA SER A 125 -10.15 -8.22 -0.65
C SER A 125 -11.54 -7.78 -0.17
N TYR A 126 -12.15 -8.48 0.80
CA TYR A 126 -13.45 -8.15 1.41
C TYR A 126 -13.51 -6.73 1.98
N GLY A 127 -12.38 -6.17 2.40
CA GLY A 127 -12.28 -4.78 2.85
C GLY A 127 -12.73 -3.77 1.80
N GLY A 128 -12.72 -4.14 0.52
CA GLY A 128 -13.28 -3.33 -0.56
C GLY A 128 -14.77 -3.03 -0.40
N PHE A 129 -15.53 -3.92 0.24
CA PHE A 129 -16.94 -3.71 0.55
C PHE A 129 -17.14 -2.67 1.65
N TYR A 130 -16.35 -2.76 2.73
CA TYR A 130 -16.35 -1.75 3.79
C TYR A 130 -15.97 -0.38 3.26
N THR A 131 -14.89 -0.32 2.47
CA THR A 131 -14.44 0.94 1.84
C THR A 131 -15.49 1.53 0.90
N THR A 132 -16.18 0.71 0.11
CA THR A 132 -17.27 1.16 -0.76
C THR A 132 -18.41 1.77 0.06
N LEU A 133 -18.81 1.11 1.14
CA LEU A 133 -19.89 1.59 1.99
C LEU A 133 -19.49 2.87 2.75
N TYR A 134 -18.27 2.91 3.33
CA TYR A 134 -17.76 4.09 4.03
C TYR A 134 -17.65 5.30 3.10
N ALA A 135 -17.02 5.14 1.93
CA ALA A 135 -16.86 6.22 0.97
C ALA A 135 -18.20 6.74 0.43
N SER A 136 -19.20 5.86 0.25
CA SER A 136 -20.53 6.29 -0.19
C SER A 136 -21.27 7.11 0.87
N ARG A 137 -21.02 6.86 2.15
CA ARG A 137 -21.62 7.60 3.29
C ARG A 137 -20.91 8.91 3.59
N HIS A 138 -19.59 8.92 3.40
CA HIS A 138 -18.70 10.02 3.81
C HIS A 138 -17.74 10.41 2.67
N PRO A 139 -18.23 10.74 1.46
CA PRO A 139 -17.36 11.03 0.32
C PRO A 139 -16.43 12.22 0.57
N GLU A 140 -16.83 13.18 1.40
CA GLU A 140 -16.06 14.36 1.78
C GLU A 140 -14.90 14.04 2.73
N LYS A 141 -14.97 12.91 3.45
CA LYS A 141 -13.93 12.46 4.40
C LYS A 141 -12.88 11.56 3.76
N VAL A 142 -13.13 11.04 2.57
CA VAL A 142 -12.19 10.13 1.90
C VAL A 142 -11.32 10.90 0.92
N LYS A 143 -10.05 11.09 1.27
CA LYS A 143 -9.09 11.80 0.40
C LYS A 143 -8.61 10.94 -0.75
N TYR A 144 -8.41 9.66 -0.50
CA TYR A 144 -7.89 8.72 -1.49
C TYR A 144 -8.19 7.26 -1.10
N VAL A 145 -8.24 6.37 -2.08
CA VAL A 145 -8.33 4.93 -1.82
C VAL A 145 -7.24 4.19 -2.60
N VAL A 146 -6.48 3.34 -1.90
CA VAL A 146 -5.53 2.39 -2.50
C VAL A 146 -6.09 0.99 -2.31
N ARG A 147 -6.76 0.48 -3.33
CA ARG A 147 -7.37 -0.85 -3.33
C ARG A 147 -6.32 -1.90 -3.64
N ILE A 148 -6.25 -2.95 -2.83
CA ILE A 148 -5.26 -4.04 -2.98
C ILE A 148 -6.04 -5.34 -3.23
N ASP A 149 -6.17 -5.75 -4.48
CA ASP A 149 -6.96 -6.90 -4.95
C ASP A 149 -8.33 -6.97 -4.26
N ALA A 150 -8.95 -5.79 -4.11
CA ALA A 150 -10.11 -5.57 -3.27
C ALA A 150 -11.41 -5.84 -4.01
N ASN A 151 -12.39 -6.44 -3.33
CA ASN A 151 -13.65 -6.84 -3.91
C ASN A 151 -14.44 -5.66 -4.50
N LEU A 152 -15.00 -5.89 -5.67
CA LEU A 152 -16.03 -5.06 -6.31
C LEU A 152 -17.33 -5.86 -6.37
N VAL A 153 -18.45 -5.22 -6.04
CA VAL A 153 -19.74 -5.91 -5.92
C VAL A 153 -20.21 -6.54 -7.24
N ASP A 154 -19.85 -5.94 -8.37
CA ASP A 154 -20.26 -6.40 -9.71
C ASP A 154 -19.64 -7.74 -10.13
N VAL A 155 -18.62 -8.23 -9.39
CA VAL A 155 -18.09 -9.59 -9.56
C VAL A 155 -19.09 -10.65 -9.06
N TYR A 156 -19.95 -10.29 -8.10
CA TYR A 156 -20.85 -11.20 -7.40
C TYR A 156 -22.22 -11.20 -8.08
N THR A 157 -22.27 -11.88 -9.24
CA THR A 157 -23.53 -12.17 -9.96
C THR A 157 -24.38 -13.17 -9.21
N ASP A 158 -25.65 -13.36 -9.59
CA ASP A 158 -26.54 -14.27 -8.86
C ASP A 158 -26.04 -15.72 -8.89
N ASP A 159 -25.48 -16.18 -10.02
CA ASP A 159 -24.87 -17.49 -10.13
C ASP A 159 -23.62 -17.65 -9.23
N VAL A 160 -22.83 -16.59 -9.03
CA VAL A 160 -21.73 -16.59 -8.05
C VAL A 160 -22.27 -16.70 -6.62
N LEU A 161 -23.32 -15.95 -6.28
CA LEU A 161 -23.95 -16.03 -4.97
C LEU A 161 -24.58 -17.40 -4.69
N GLU A 162 -25.20 -18.04 -5.71
CA GLU A 162 -25.73 -19.40 -5.58
C GLU A 162 -24.61 -20.41 -5.28
N ILE A 163 -23.46 -20.30 -5.93
CA ILE A 163 -22.29 -21.15 -5.66
C ILE A 163 -21.77 -20.91 -4.24
N MET A 164 -21.68 -19.66 -3.81
CA MET A 164 -21.21 -19.31 -2.46
C MET A 164 -22.16 -19.80 -1.38
N ALA A 165 -23.46 -19.71 -1.62
CA ALA A 165 -24.49 -20.20 -0.66
C ALA A 165 -24.42 -21.72 -0.42
N GLN A 166 -23.85 -22.49 -1.36
CA GLN A 166 -23.62 -23.92 -1.20
C GLN A 166 -22.39 -24.25 -0.35
N GLN A 167 -21.49 -23.27 -0.10
CA GLN A 167 -20.34 -23.50 0.74
C GLN A 167 -20.77 -23.50 2.23
N PRO A 168 -20.34 -24.50 3.00
CA PRO A 168 -20.68 -24.54 4.42
C PRO A 168 -19.98 -23.37 5.15
N ALA A 169 -20.73 -22.71 6.03
CA ALA A 169 -20.10 -21.79 6.98
C ALA A 169 -19.16 -22.58 7.91
N PRO A 170 -18.07 -21.97 8.39
CA PRO A 170 -17.20 -22.60 9.38
C PRO A 170 -18.01 -22.93 10.66
N PRO A 171 -17.51 -23.82 11.52
CA PRO A 171 -18.14 -24.08 12.82
C PRO A 171 -18.34 -22.79 13.62
N LYS A 172 -19.42 -22.68 14.37
CA LYS A 172 -19.68 -21.52 15.23
C LYS A 172 -18.96 -21.68 16.57
N THR A 173 -17.65 -21.40 16.59
CA THR A 173 -16.80 -21.41 17.79
C THR A 173 -16.26 -19.99 18.06
N PRO A 174 -15.74 -19.71 19.26
CA PRO A 174 -15.15 -18.39 19.55
C PRO A 174 -14.10 -17.97 18.52
N GLU A 175 -13.26 -18.89 18.05
CA GLU A 175 -12.15 -18.62 17.14
C GLU A 175 -12.61 -18.38 15.69
N THR A 176 -13.78 -18.88 15.32
CA THR A 176 -14.29 -18.80 13.94
C THR A 176 -15.53 -17.92 13.83
N LEU A 177 -15.95 -17.28 14.91
CA LEU A 177 -17.26 -16.62 15.02
C LEU A 177 -17.40 -15.46 14.01
N GLY A 178 -16.36 -14.66 13.84
CA GLY A 178 -16.33 -13.60 12.84
C GLY A 178 -16.50 -14.14 11.42
N ASN A 179 -15.77 -15.20 11.06
CA ASN A 179 -15.90 -15.87 9.78
C ASN A 179 -17.26 -16.52 9.59
N TYR A 180 -17.82 -17.11 10.64
CA TYR A 180 -19.17 -17.69 10.60
C TYR A 180 -20.19 -16.63 10.18
N TYR A 181 -20.22 -15.50 10.87
CA TYR A 181 -21.17 -14.43 10.55
C TYR A 181 -20.88 -13.78 9.19
N LEU A 182 -19.61 -13.58 8.83
CA LEU A 182 -19.23 -13.05 7.53
C LEU A 182 -19.80 -13.93 6.40
N VAL A 183 -19.63 -15.26 6.47
CA VAL A 183 -20.14 -16.17 5.45
C VAL A 183 -21.67 -16.17 5.43
N LYS A 184 -22.33 -16.15 6.60
CA LYS A 184 -23.78 -16.14 6.71
C LYS A 184 -24.44 -14.88 6.17
N THR A 185 -23.77 -13.73 6.32
CA THR A 185 -24.30 -12.42 5.88
C THR A 185 -23.77 -11.96 4.53
N TYR A 186 -22.95 -12.78 3.87
CA TYR A 186 -22.33 -12.39 2.59
C TYR A 186 -23.37 -12.07 1.50
N PRO A 187 -24.42 -12.90 1.28
CA PRO A 187 -25.43 -12.61 0.27
C PRO A 187 -26.16 -11.28 0.51
N GLU A 188 -26.51 -10.98 1.76
CA GLU A 188 -27.16 -9.73 2.16
C GLU A 188 -26.22 -8.53 1.98
N THR A 189 -24.94 -8.71 2.30
CA THR A 189 -23.90 -7.69 2.06
C THR A 189 -23.80 -7.34 0.57
N VAL A 190 -23.74 -8.34 -0.31
CA VAL A 190 -23.69 -8.11 -1.77
C VAL A 190 -24.96 -7.45 -2.26
N LYS A 191 -26.14 -7.91 -1.80
CA LYS A 191 -27.43 -7.34 -2.17
C LYS A 191 -27.54 -5.86 -1.78
N LEU A 192 -27.09 -5.50 -0.59
CA LEU A 192 -27.03 -4.11 -0.13
C LEU A 192 -26.08 -3.29 -1.00
N LEU A 193 -24.87 -3.80 -1.26
CA LEU A 193 -23.85 -3.05 -1.99
C LEU A 193 -24.14 -2.88 -3.49
N ARG A 194 -25.01 -3.70 -4.08
CA ARG A 194 -25.52 -3.49 -5.44
C ARG A 194 -26.31 -2.18 -5.59
N GLU A 195 -26.89 -1.68 -4.50
CA GLU A 195 -27.61 -0.41 -4.45
C GLU A 195 -26.71 0.78 -4.07
N VAL A 196 -25.44 0.51 -3.74
CA VAL A 196 -24.47 1.52 -3.31
C VAL A 196 -23.52 1.86 -4.43
N LYS A 197 -23.39 3.16 -4.73
CA LYS A 197 -22.44 3.65 -5.72
C LYS A 197 -21.18 4.18 -5.05
N PHE A 198 -20.03 3.74 -5.54
CA PHE A 198 -18.76 4.33 -5.13
C PHE A 198 -18.67 5.78 -5.68
N PRO A 199 -18.33 6.80 -4.85
CA PRO A 199 -18.34 8.19 -5.25
C PRO A 199 -17.35 8.48 -6.39
N ALA A 200 -17.81 9.21 -7.42
CA ALA A 200 -16.97 9.63 -8.55
C ALA A 200 -15.87 10.62 -8.14
N SER A 201 -16.11 11.42 -7.07
CA SER A 201 -15.17 12.43 -6.57
C SER A 201 -13.94 11.85 -5.88
N VAL A 202 -14.00 10.60 -5.40
CA VAL A 202 -12.90 9.99 -4.64
C VAL A 202 -11.89 9.36 -5.59
N PRO A 203 -10.62 9.81 -5.56
CA PRO A 203 -9.57 9.23 -6.39
C PRO A 203 -9.17 7.85 -5.89
N VAL A 204 -8.83 6.96 -6.84
CA VAL A 204 -8.54 5.54 -6.54
C VAL A 204 -7.30 5.06 -7.30
N ILE A 205 -6.44 4.32 -6.63
CA ILE A 205 -5.50 3.39 -7.26
C ILE A 205 -6.00 1.98 -6.98
N ASP A 206 -6.31 1.21 -8.04
CA ASP A 206 -6.77 -0.17 -7.95
C ASP A 206 -5.62 -1.10 -8.36
N ILE A 207 -4.98 -1.73 -7.36
CA ILE A 207 -3.83 -2.63 -7.55
C ILE A 207 -4.37 -4.05 -7.57
N ILE A 208 -4.23 -4.75 -8.69
CA ILE A 208 -4.81 -6.07 -8.89
C ILE A 208 -3.75 -7.14 -9.18
N SER A 209 -4.00 -8.34 -8.68
CA SER A 209 -3.20 -9.52 -8.99
C SER A 209 -3.53 -10.03 -10.40
N PRO A 210 -2.51 -10.33 -11.26
CA PRO A 210 -2.74 -10.98 -12.55
C PRO A 210 -2.95 -12.49 -12.43
N ILE A 211 -2.78 -13.07 -11.24
CA ILE A 211 -2.79 -14.53 -11.04
C ILE A 211 -4.19 -15.05 -10.79
N ASN A 212 -4.67 -15.95 -11.64
CA ASN A 212 -5.92 -16.67 -11.42
C ASN A 212 -5.76 -17.65 -10.24
N ARG A 213 -6.56 -17.46 -9.18
CA ARG A 213 -6.55 -18.27 -7.95
C ARG A 213 -7.37 -19.56 -8.04
N GLY A 214 -7.51 -20.11 -9.23
CA GLY A 214 -8.31 -21.33 -9.48
C GLY A 214 -9.78 -21.04 -9.80
N TYR A 215 -10.12 -19.80 -10.10
CA TYR A 215 -11.45 -19.49 -10.63
C TYR A 215 -11.63 -20.09 -12.03
N PRO A 216 -12.80 -20.62 -12.38
CA PRO A 216 -13.15 -20.93 -13.75
C PRO A 216 -12.94 -19.71 -14.67
N ASP A 217 -12.49 -19.91 -15.89
CA ASP A 217 -12.14 -18.84 -16.85
C ASP A 217 -13.25 -17.78 -17.00
N LYS A 218 -14.51 -18.21 -16.97
CA LYS A 218 -15.68 -17.31 -17.01
C LYS A 218 -15.62 -16.25 -15.89
N TYR A 219 -15.37 -16.68 -14.65
CA TYR A 219 -15.35 -15.78 -13.50
C TYR A 219 -14.05 -14.98 -13.43
N TRP A 220 -12.93 -15.58 -13.81
CA TRP A 220 -11.67 -14.84 -13.90
C TRP A 220 -11.74 -13.72 -14.94
N THR A 221 -12.37 -13.96 -16.08
CA THR A 221 -12.62 -12.94 -17.10
C THR A 221 -13.56 -11.84 -16.59
N LEU A 222 -14.59 -12.20 -15.83
CA LEU A 222 -15.50 -11.25 -15.20
C LEU A 222 -14.77 -10.37 -14.19
N ILE A 223 -13.95 -10.95 -13.30
CA ILE A 223 -13.17 -10.19 -12.31
C ILE A 223 -12.33 -9.12 -13.00
N LYS A 224 -11.53 -9.50 -14.00
CA LYS A 224 -10.70 -8.54 -14.75
C LYS A 224 -11.52 -7.45 -15.43
N LYS A 225 -12.65 -7.82 -16.02
CA LYS A 225 -13.54 -6.87 -16.68
C LYS A 225 -14.12 -5.86 -15.70
N VAL A 226 -14.59 -6.31 -14.53
CA VAL A 226 -15.20 -5.45 -13.51
C VAL A 226 -14.19 -4.45 -12.97
N HIS A 227 -12.96 -4.86 -12.67
CA HIS A 227 -11.90 -3.95 -12.25
C HIS A 227 -11.60 -2.91 -13.35
N LYS A 228 -11.48 -3.35 -14.59
CA LYS A 228 -11.24 -2.46 -15.74
C LYS A 228 -12.38 -1.45 -15.94
N ASP A 229 -13.62 -1.90 -15.86
CA ASP A 229 -14.80 -1.03 -15.97
C ASP A 229 -14.86 -0.02 -14.83
N PHE A 230 -14.56 -0.44 -13.60
CA PHE A 230 -14.51 0.42 -12.42
C PHE A 230 -13.48 1.54 -12.58
N VAL A 231 -12.28 1.22 -13.06
CA VAL A 231 -11.22 2.22 -13.27
C VAL A 231 -11.59 3.15 -14.43
N ASN A 232 -12.09 2.62 -15.54
CA ASN A 232 -12.44 3.42 -16.72
C ASN A 232 -13.67 4.31 -16.52
N ALA A 233 -14.45 4.11 -15.46
CA ALA A 233 -15.63 4.92 -15.18
C ALA A 233 -15.31 6.37 -14.83
N GLU A 234 -14.11 6.64 -14.27
CA GLU A 234 -13.72 7.97 -13.80
C GLU A 234 -12.24 8.26 -14.13
N THR A 235 -11.93 9.52 -14.45
CA THR A 235 -10.57 9.94 -14.85
C THR A 235 -9.57 10.01 -13.68
N ASN A 236 -10.05 10.04 -12.45
CA ASN A 236 -9.24 10.04 -11.22
C ASN A 236 -9.00 8.62 -10.66
N ARG A 237 -9.20 7.58 -11.47
CA ARG A 237 -8.93 6.19 -11.10
C ARG A 237 -7.83 5.60 -11.97
N VAL A 238 -6.91 4.88 -11.35
CA VAL A 238 -5.75 4.27 -12.01
C VAL A 238 -5.67 2.79 -11.66
N GLU A 239 -5.42 1.95 -12.65
CA GLU A 239 -5.15 0.52 -12.46
C GLU A 239 -3.65 0.25 -12.41
N ILE A 240 -3.21 -0.60 -11.48
CA ILE A 240 -1.85 -1.15 -11.43
C ILE A 240 -1.94 -2.66 -11.42
N ILE A 241 -1.27 -3.31 -12.35
CA ILE A 241 -1.12 -4.77 -12.37
C ILE A 241 0.10 -5.14 -11.53
N ALA A 242 -0.12 -5.89 -10.44
CA ALA A 242 0.95 -6.35 -9.56
C ALA A 242 1.59 -7.64 -10.11
N GLU A 243 2.42 -7.49 -11.14
CA GLU A 243 3.04 -8.64 -11.83
C GLU A 243 3.79 -9.56 -10.87
N GLY A 244 3.55 -10.86 -11.00
CA GLY A 244 4.15 -11.90 -10.17
C GLY A 244 3.59 -12.01 -8.75
N SER A 245 2.61 -11.19 -8.38
CA SER A 245 2.01 -11.21 -7.04
C SER A 245 0.67 -11.93 -7.03
N GLY A 246 0.40 -12.72 -5.99
CA GLY A 246 -0.89 -13.34 -5.71
C GLY A 246 -1.84 -12.38 -5.01
N HIS A 247 -2.85 -12.94 -4.34
CA HIS A 247 -3.90 -12.16 -3.67
C HIS A 247 -3.40 -11.25 -2.54
N TYR A 248 -2.38 -11.69 -1.82
CA TYR A 248 -1.75 -10.93 -0.74
C TYR A 248 -0.58 -10.09 -1.28
N ILE A 249 -0.89 -9.15 -2.19
CA ILE A 249 0.12 -8.33 -2.89
C ILE A 249 1.07 -7.64 -1.90
N PHE A 250 0.58 -7.17 -0.75
CA PHE A 250 1.39 -6.53 0.29
C PHE A 250 2.37 -7.49 1.00
N GLN A 251 2.23 -8.80 0.81
CA GLN A 251 3.21 -9.81 1.25
C GLN A 251 4.16 -10.17 0.12
N ASP A 252 3.64 -10.35 -1.09
CA ASP A 252 4.40 -10.78 -2.24
C ASP A 252 5.25 -9.66 -2.84
N ASN A 253 4.74 -8.42 -2.82
CA ASN A 253 5.41 -7.21 -3.31
C ASN A 253 5.16 -6.02 -2.38
N PRO A 254 5.70 -6.05 -1.14
CA PRO A 254 5.51 -4.98 -0.17
C PRO A 254 6.02 -3.62 -0.68
N ALA A 255 7.08 -3.60 -1.50
CA ALA A 255 7.63 -2.37 -2.05
C ALA A 255 6.62 -1.63 -2.94
N LEU A 256 5.89 -2.35 -3.82
CA LEU A 256 4.84 -1.76 -4.65
C LEU A 256 3.77 -1.08 -3.76
N ILE A 257 3.29 -1.79 -2.74
CA ILE A 257 2.20 -1.30 -1.88
C ILE A 257 2.66 -0.11 -1.04
N ILE A 258 3.83 -0.23 -0.39
CA ILE A 258 4.39 0.84 0.44
C ILE A 258 4.60 2.11 -0.38
N ASN A 259 5.24 2.01 -1.54
CA ASN A 259 5.51 3.17 -2.39
C ASN A 259 4.22 3.79 -2.94
N THR A 260 3.23 2.97 -3.31
CA THR A 260 1.94 3.50 -3.77
C THR A 260 1.22 4.27 -2.66
N ILE A 261 1.20 3.73 -1.44
CA ILE A 261 0.59 4.41 -0.28
C ILE A 261 1.33 5.71 0.04
N ILE A 262 2.68 5.71 0.02
CA ILE A 262 3.47 6.92 0.28
C ILE A 262 3.22 7.98 -0.80
N LYS A 263 3.18 7.59 -2.08
CA LYS A 263 2.85 8.51 -3.20
C LYS A 263 1.45 9.12 -3.03
N VAL A 264 0.46 8.32 -2.67
CA VAL A 264 -0.90 8.80 -2.39
C VAL A 264 -0.93 9.76 -1.20
N TYR A 265 -0.23 9.43 -0.11
CA TYR A 265 -0.10 10.33 1.03
C TYR A 265 0.56 11.67 0.64
N ALA A 266 1.56 11.64 -0.24
CA ALA A 266 2.21 12.83 -0.76
C ALA A 266 1.22 13.82 -1.44
N GLU A 267 0.15 13.30 -2.07
CA GLU A 267 -0.88 14.14 -2.66
C GLU A 267 -1.74 14.89 -1.61
N THR A 268 -1.69 14.50 -0.35
CA THR A 268 -2.42 15.14 0.75
C THR A 268 -1.61 16.19 1.51
N ILE A 269 -0.33 16.39 1.17
CA ILE A 269 0.58 17.35 1.80
C ILE A 269 0.96 18.47 0.83
N GLU A 270 1.55 19.55 1.38
CA GLU A 270 2.02 20.69 0.60
C GLU A 270 3.11 20.29 -0.42
N GLU A 271 3.07 20.89 -1.60
CA GLU A 271 3.93 20.58 -2.75
C GLU A 271 5.43 20.60 -2.40
N ASN A 272 5.87 21.57 -1.62
CA ASN A 272 7.30 21.70 -1.23
C ASN A 272 7.80 20.49 -0.41
N SER A 273 6.93 19.77 0.27
CA SER A 273 7.28 18.58 1.07
C SER A 273 7.21 17.27 0.27
N ARG A 274 6.59 17.28 -0.91
CA ARG A 274 6.40 16.07 -1.74
C ARG A 274 7.71 15.50 -2.25
N LEU A 275 8.62 16.34 -2.72
CA LEU A 275 9.91 15.89 -3.26
C LEU A 275 10.73 15.15 -2.21
N GLU A 276 10.87 15.69 -1.00
CA GLU A 276 11.57 15.03 0.10
C GLU A 276 10.91 13.68 0.45
N LEU A 277 9.58 13.62 0.41
CA LEU A 277 8.86 12.39 0.68
C LEU A 277 9.10 11.33 -0.42
N TYR A 278 9.14 11.73 -1.69
CA TYR A 278 9.43 10.82 -2.79
C TYR A 278 10.86 10.28 -2.75
N GLU A 279 11.84 11.10 -2.37
CA GLU A 279 13.22 10.64 -2.15
C GLU A 279 13.29 9.59 -1.03
N LYS A 280 12.65 9.86 0.12
CA LYS A 280 12.55 8.89 1.22
C LYS A 280 11.81 7.60 0.80
N ALA A 281 10.79 7.72 -0.03
CA ALA A 281 10.06 6.56 -0.56
C ALA A 281 10.95 5.69 -1.44
N LEU A 282 11.77 6.30 -2.28
CA LEU A 282 12.71 5.59 -3.14
C LEU A 282 13.77 4.85 -2.30
N ASP A 283 14.37 5.52 -1.31
CA ASP A 283 15.36 4.89 -0.43
C ASP A 283 14.77 3.72 0.35
N ASN A 284 13.55 3.88 0.87
CA ASN A 284 12.82 2.80 1.55
C ASN A 284 12.49 1.62 0.60
N ALA A 285 12.15 1.88 -0.66
CA ALA A 285 11.93 0.83 -1.66
C ALA A 285 13.21 0.04 -1.93
N ILE A 286 14.36 0.71 -1.98
CA ILE A 286 15.67 0.08 -2.15
C ILE A 286 15.98 -0.82 -0.95
N GLU A 287 15.84 -0.30 0.29
CA GLU A 287 16.04 -1.09 1.52
C GLU A 287 15.17 -2.36 1.52
N LEU A 288 13.87 -2.22 1.22
CA LEU A 288 12.93 -3.34 1.14
C LEU A 288 13.32 -4.39 0.11
N SER A 289 13.79 -3.94 -1.03
CA SER A 289 14.24 -4.82 -2.12
C SER A 289 15.45 -5.65 -1.69
N ILE A 290 16.34 -5.07 -0.89
CA ILE A 290 17.50 -5.77 -0.31
C ILE A 290 17.03 -6.78 0.75
N GLU A 291 16.17 -6.39 1.69
CA GLU A 291 15.68 -7.24 2.78
C GLU A 291 14.90 -8.45 2.27
N THR A 292 14.03 -8.25 1.28
CA THR A 292 13.14 -9.32 0.78
C THR A 292 13.81 -10.22 -0.25
N LYS A 293 15.07 -9.97 -0.64
CA LYS A 293 15.75 -10.66 -1.75
C LYS A 293 14.84 -10.69 -2.99
N VAL A 294 14.28 -9.54 -3.34
CA VAL A 294 13.21 -9.41 -4.33
C VAL A 294 13.30 -10.48 -5.41
N ASN A 295 12.56 -11.57 -5.17
CA ASN A 295 12.19 -12.58 -6.16
C ASN A 295 13.32 -13.26 -6.93
N ASN A 296 14.49 -13.57 -6.34
CA ASN A 296 15.59 -14.25 -7.07
C ASN A 296 15.87 -13.66 -8.47
N ARG A 297 15.50 -12.41 -8.73
CA ARG A 297 15.76 -11.80 -10.03
C ARG A 297 17.24 -11.58 -10.18
N SER A 298 17.77 -12.08 -11.28
CA SER A 298 19.17 -11.85 -11.63
C SER A 298 19.41 -10.38 -11.99
N GLU A 299 20.66 -9.94 -11.95
CA GLU A 299 21.07 -8.66 -12.51
C GLU A 299 20.52 -8.47 -13.93
N GLN A 300 20.58 -9.54 -14.73
CA GLN A 300 20.12 -9.52 -16.11
C GLN A 300 18.62 -9.25 -16.23
N ASP A 301 17.79 -9.85 -15.35
CA ASP A 301 16.33 -9.64 -15.35
C ASP A 301 15.96 -8.21 -14.98
N LEU A 302 16.60 -7.65 -13.95
CA LEU A 302 16.35 -6.26 -13.53
C LEU A 302 16.88 -5.26 -14.56
N ASN A 303 18.02 -5.53 -15.15
CA ASN A 303 18.57 -4.71 -16.22
C ASN A 303 17.64 -4.69 -17.44
N ALA A 304 17.14 -5.85 -17.86
CA ALA A 304 16.16 -5.99 -18.95
C ALA A 304 14.84 -5.23 -18.64
N LEU A 305 14.39 -5.28 -17.38
CA LEU A 305 13.21 -4.52 -16.94
C LEU A 305 13.44 -3.00 -17.04
N GLY A 306 14.59 -2.52 -16.60
CA GLY A 306 14.98 -1.11 -16.74
C GLY A 306 14.96 -0.63 -18.19
N TYR A 307 15.54 -1.41 -19.11
CA TYR A 307 15.49 -1.12 -20.55
C TYR A 307 14.09 -1.20 -21.14
N THR A 308 13.22 -2.10 -20.64
CA THR A 308 11.81 -2.14 -21.04
C THR A 308 11.10 -0.82 -20.70
N PHE A 309 11.32 -0.28 -19.52
CA PHE A 309 10.78 1.03 -19.14
C PHE A 309 11.35 2.17 -20.02
N LEU A 310 12.66 2.15 -20.34
CA LEU A 310 13.25 3.13 -21.25
C LEU A 310 12.64 3.08 -22.65
N ALA A 311 12.32 1.88 -23.16
CA ALA A 311 11.71 1.69 -24.47
C ALA A 311 10.25 2.17 -24.52
N ASN A 312 9.58 2.19 -23.37
CA ASN A 312 8.20 2.66 -23.22
C ASN A 312 8.10 4.14 -22.82
N ASP A 313 9.20 4.89 -22.86
CA ASP A 313 9.31 6.30 -22.42
C ASP A 313 8.95 6.51 -20.91
N GLU A 314 9.03 5.45 -20.09
CA GLU A 314 8.80 5.48 -18.65
C GLU A 314 10.12 5.75 -17.90
N LEU A 315 10.73 6.93 -18.15
CA LEU A 315 12.08 7.25 -17.71
C LEU A 315 12.27 7.18 -16.19
N ASP A 316 11.32 7.67 -15.41
CA ASP A 316 11.40 7.66 -13.93
C ASP A 316 11.46 6.22 -13.38
N LYS A 317 10.63 5.33 -13.90
CA LYS A 317 10.66 3.92 -13.50
C LYS A 317 11.97 3.23 -13.90
N ALA A 318 12.50 3.56 -15.08
CA ALA A 318 13.79 3.06 -15.52
C ALA A 318 14.92 3.48 -14.57
N LEU A 319 14.94 4.75 -14.17
CA LEU A 319 15.91 5.27 -13.21
C LEU A 319 15.81 4.59 -11.86
N GLU A 320 14.61 4.36 -11.35
CA GLU A 320 14.38 3.61 -10.10
C GLU A 320 14.94 2.19 -10.18
N ILE A 321 14.66 1.45 -11.26
CA ILE A 321 15.16 0.09 -11.45
C ILE A 321 16.67 0.05 -11.60
N PHE A 322 17.27 0.92 -12.42
CA PHE A 322 18.72 0.93 -12.59
C PHE A 322 19.47 1.37 -11.31
N LYS A 323 18.92 2.33 -10.56
CA LYS A 323 19.45 2.67 -9.24
C LYS A 323 19.42 1.46 -8.31
N LEU A 324 18.29 0.74 -8.27
CA LEU A 324 18.14 -0.49 -7.49
C LEU A 324 19.20 -1.55 -7.88
N THR A 325 19.46 -1.75 -9.19
CA THR A 325 20.46 -2.73 -9.62
C THR A 325 21.87 -2.38 -9.16
N THR A 326 22.23 -1.09 -9.07
CA THR A 326 23.54 -0.70 -8.52
C THR A 326 23.72 -1.03 -7.04
N TRP A 327 22.63 -1.09 -6.29
CA TRP A 327 22.62 -1.47 -4.87
C TRP A 327 22.66 -2.99 -4.67
N LEU A 328 21.94 -3.72 -5.51
CA LEU A 328 21.86 -5.19 -5.41
C LEU A 328 23.13 -5.88 -5.94
N PHE A 329 23.80 -5.26 -6.91
CA PHE A 329 24.98 -5.80 -7.60
C PHE A 329 26.12 -4.78 -7.64
N PRO A 330 26.65 -4.32 -6.47
CA PRO A 330 27.60 -3.21 -6.39
C PRO A 330 28.95 -3.48 -7.05
N ASP A 331 29.27 -4.77 -7.31
CA ASP A 331 30.53 -5.19 -7.92
C ASP A 331 30.40 -5.43 -9.44
N SER A 332 29.19 -5.27 -10.01
CA SER A 332 28.97 -5.38 -11.45
C SER A 332 29.17 -4.03 -12.13
N PHE A 333 30.08 -3.97 -13.09
CA PHE A 333 30.31 -2.77 -13.90
C PHE A 333 29.09 -2.42 -14.77
N ASN A 334 28.36 -3.45 -15.23
CA ASN A 334 27.24 -3.33 -16.16
C ASN A 334 26.08 -2.54 -15.58
N VAL A 335 25.80 -2.69 -14.28
CA VAL A 335 24.68 -1.96 -13.64
C VAL A 335 24.94 -0.46 -13.58
N TYR A 336 26.20 -0.04 -13.39
CA TYR A 336 26.58 1.38 -13.42
C TYR A 336 26.58 1.93 -14.84
N ASP A 337 26.94 1.12 -15.84
CA ASP A 337 26.88 1.50 -17.25
C ASP A 337 25.43 1.78 -17.68
N SER A 338 24.52 0.85 -17.38
CA SER A 338 23.09 0.98 -17.69
C SER A 338 22.42 2.13 -16.94
N TYR A 339 22.78 2.34 -15.66
CA TYR A 339 22.26 3.48 -14.91
C TYR A 339 22.77 4.82 -15.46
N GLY A 340 24.04 4.88 -15.86
CA GLY A 340 24.64 6.05 -16.55
C GLY A 340 23.90 6.40 -17.84
N GLU A 341 23.50 5.40 -18.63
CA GLU A 341 22.71 5.61 -19.85
C GLU A 341 21.34 6.22 -19.56
N ALA A 342 20.62 5.68 -18.56
CA ALA A 342 19.33 6.22 -18.15
C ALA A 342 19.43 7.66 -17.62
N LEU A 343 20.48 7.98 -16.86
CA LEU A 343 20.76 9.33 -16.36
C LEU A 343 21.02 10.31 -17.51
N LEU A 344 21.72 9.90 -18.57
CA LEU A 344 21.89 10.74 -19.75
C LEU A 344 20.57 11.05 -20.46
N LYS A 345 19.69 10.06 -20.60
CA LYS A 345 18.34 10.27 -21.13
C LYS A 345 17.52 11.23 -20.26
N ALA A 346 17.77 11.25 -18.96
CA ALA A 346 17.17 12.18 -18.01
C ALA A 346 17.83 13.57 -17.98
N ASN A 347 18.82 13.84 -18.83
CA ASN A 347 19.65 15.06 -18.82
C ASN A 347 20.43 15.29 -17.50
N ARG A 348 20.71 14.23 -16.73
CA ARG A 348 21.46 14.25 -15.47
C ARG A 348 22.94 13.93 -15.74
N LYS A 349 23.59 14.80 -16.50
CA LYS A 349 24.94 14.59 -17.08
C LYS A 349 26.01 14.31 -16.01
N GLU A 350 26.04 15.09 -14.93
CA GLU A 350 27.03 14.96 -13.87
C GLU A 350 26.97 13.61 -13.18
N GLU A 351 25.77 13.17 -12.88
CA GLU A 351 25.54 11.86 -12.24
C GLU A 351 25.87 10.71 -13.18
N ALA A 352 25.55 10.84 -14.46
CA ALA A 352 25.93 9.84 -15.47
C ALA A 352 27.44 9.68 -15.54
N ILE A 353 28.20 10.80 -15.50
CA ILE A 353 29.67 10.78 -15.48
C ILE A 353 30.19 9.95 -14.28
N GLU A 354 29.61 10.11 -13.09
CA GLU A 354 30.03 9.34 -11.92
C GLU A 354 29.71 7.84 -12.07
N MET A 355 28.57 7.48 -12.65
CA MET A 355 28.23 6.08 -12.91
C MET A 355 29.20 5.45 -13.92
N TYR A 356 29.50 6.12 -15.03
CA TYR A 356 30.48 5.60 -15.99
C TYR A 356 31.89 5.51 -15.43
N LYS A 357 32.33 6.44 -14.57
CA LYS A 357 33.61 6.32 -13.85
C LYS A 357 33.63 5.07 -12.97
N LYS A 358 32.54 4.82 -12.23
CA LYS A 358 32.40 3.64 -11.37
C LYS A 358 32.42 2.35 -12.21
N SER A 359 31.70 2.32 -13.32
CA SER A 359 31.68 1.20 -14.26
C SER A 359 33.08 0.86 -14.77
N ILE A 360 33.87 1.89 -15.23
CA ILE A 360 35.23 1.71 -15.72
C ILE A 360 36.18 1.28 -14.59
N ALA A 361 35.99 1.78 -13.37
CA ALA A 361 36.82 1.38 -12.23
C ALA A 361 36.65 -0.11 -11.91
N LEU A 362 35.42 -0.65 -12.07
CA LEU A 362 35.12 -2.07 -11.87
C LEU A 362 35.56 -2.93 -13.07
N ASN A 363 35.45 -2.42 -14.27
CA ASN A 363 35.92 -3.10 -15.48
C ASN A 363 36.73 -2.12 -16.38
N PRO A 364 38.05 -2.12 -16.25
CA PRO A 364 38.91 -1.26 -17.09
C PRO A 364 38.81 -1.51 -18.60
N GLU A 365 38.25 -2.65 -19.03
CA GLU A 365 38.04 -2.98 -20.44
C GLU A 365 36.68 -2.53 -20.96
N ASN A 366 35.87 -1.80 -20.16
CA ASN A 366 34.60 -1.25 -20.62
C ASN A 366 34.82 -0.12 -21.65
N GLU A 367 34.96 -0.49 -22.91
CA GLU A 367 35.15 0.44 -24.02
C GLU A 367 33.92 1.34 -24.25
N HIS A 368 32.73 0.86 -24.00
CA HIS A 368 31.50 1.66 -24.06
C HIS A 368 31.55 2.84 -23.11
N GLY A 369 31.74 2.56 -21.81
CA GLY A 369 31.85 3.59 -20.79
C GLY A 369 32.98 4.62 -21.05
N LYS A 370 34.16 4.17 -21.50
CA LYS A 370 35.25 5.05 -21.88
C LYS A 370 34.86 5.99 -23.02
N LYS A 371 34.19 5.48 -24.06
CA LYS A 371 33.73 6.26 -25.21
C LYS A 371 32.73 7.32 -24.78
N VAL A 372 31.74 6.95 -23.97
CA VAL A 372 30.73 7.88 -23.48
C VAL A 372 31.36 8.97 -22.61
N LEU A 373 32.27 8.64 -21.68
CA LEU A 373 32.97 9.63 -20.87
C LEU A 373 33.78 10.61 -21.68
N LEU A 374 34.42 10.16 -22.79
CA LEU A 374 35.15 11.02 -23.67
C LEU A 374 34.25 12.05 -24.39
N GLN A 375 33.08 11.61 -24.83
CA GLN A 375 32.06 12.46 -25.45
C GLN A 375 31.48 13.50 -24.48
N LEU A 376 31.27 13.13 -23.21
CA LEU A 376 30.70 14.01 -22.19
C LEU A 376 31.69 15.09 -21.69
N LYS A 377 32.96 14.95 -21.94
CA LYS A 377 34.02 15.94 -21.58
C LYS A 377 34.24 17.01 -22.66
N GLN A 378 33.67 16.82 -23.81
CA GLN A 378 33.68 17.83 -24.90
C GLN A 378 32.47 18.77 -24.77
#